data_d1a6a3e28c01c5f357cb380a728ef60d
#
_entry.id   d1a6a3e28c01c5f357cb380a728ef60d
#
_cell.length_a   1.000
_cell.length_b   1.000
_cell.length_c   1.000
_cell.angle_alpha   90.00
_cell.angle_beta   90.00
_cell.angle_gamma   90.00
#
_symmetry.space_group_name_H-M   'P 1'
#
loop_
_entity.id
_entity.type
_entity.pdbx_description
1 polymer ?
#
loop_
_entity_poly.entity_id
_entity_poly.type
_entity_poly.pdbx_seq_one_letter_code
_entity_poly.pdbx_strand_id
1 'polypeptide(L)'
;MIVALVGWWTTRGTAPVAAAPSTTATEPRAAAPARVAPAGAARVAPLPPPPVSPYPERGVAGLSTDDPLTAYRKANVYPPTSRPLSSDQLDLLRPNQRYEVMRAADHGDGVSYLFTADRYFVIGDEILASTLEVRRNGEPLAVRLTQAYAEVVSPADDRHRVALAFASSGGVLMNTFAPAQLGLARQSGIGLSVEFDDGVATQRAHFDVQYTPLAGIPARFTGAFGDSVEAGSLVVHVAVDVTSPGPYVIDANLFDAADQPVAWSRFKADLAAGTHDAALVFFGKVIVDANAHGPFHIGQLRGARFAAGRDPDLEQMPPFAGSFTTRAYATDAFSDAEYDSADKQRMIELLGHDHTHRGGAGRGE
;
A
#
# COMPACT_ATOMS: atom_id res chain seq x y z
N MET A 1 -52.52 25.84 14.26
CA MET A 1 -52.64 27.21 13.73
C MET A 1 -51.86 27.25 12.44
N ILE A 2 -52.64 27.30 11.37
CA ILE A 2 -52.34 27.34 9.97
C ILE A 2 -51.69 28.71 9.65
N VAL A 3 -50.71 28.81 8.81
CA VAL A 3 -50.64 29.78 7.69
C VAL A 3 -49.58 29.30 6.68
N ALA A 4 -50.09 29.01 5.52
CA ALA A 4 -49.46 28.90 4.22
C ALA A 4 -49.16 30.30 3.65
N LEU A 5 -48.35 30.36 2.57
CA LEU A 5 -48.50 31.14 1.33
C LEU A 5 -47.18 31.14 0.56
N VAL A 6 -47.12 30.48 -0.60
CA VAL A 6 -47.34 31.02 -1.97
C VAL A 6 -46.13 31.88 -2.42
N GLY A 7 -45.25 31.48 -3.24
CA GLY A 7 -45.24 31.30 -4.69
C GLY A 7 -45.04 32.64 -5.43
N TRP A 8 -44.01 32.74 -6.26
CA TRP A 8 -44.12 33.55 -7.49
C TRP A 8 -43.12 33.11 -8.58
N TRP A 9 -43.64 33.02 -9.73
CA TRP A 9 -43.18 32.66 -11.04
C TRP A 9 -42.58 33.85 -11.81
N THR A 10 -41.89 33.51 -12.92
CA THR A 10 -41.65 34.24 -14.19
C THR A 10 -40.40 35.13 -14.18
N THR A 11 -39.60 35.23 -15.23
CA THR A 11 -39.87 35.21 -16.67
C THR A 11 -38.57 34.97 -17.46
N ARG A 12 -38.75 34.45 -18.65
CA ARG A 12 -37.77 34.27 -19.73
C ARG A 12 -37.13 35.58 -20.16
N GLY A 13 -35.81 35.53 -20.44
CA GLY A 13 -35.10 36.53 -21.24
C GLY A 13 -34.20 35.84 -22.23
N THR A 14 -34.64 35.72 -23.47
CA THR A 14 -33.80 35.35 -24.63
C THR A 14 -32.95 36.55 -25.04
N ALA A 15 -31.65 36.42 -25.08
CA ALA A 15 -30.73 37.39 -25.70
C ALA A 15 -30.12 36.81 -26.98
N PRO A 16 -29.86 37.63 -28.01
CA PRO A 16 -29.59 37.17 -29.36
C PRO A 16 -28.13 36.72 -29.56
N VAL A 17 -28.00 35.78 -30.46
CA VAL A 17 -26.74 35.27 -31.00
C VAL A 17 -26.05 36.34 -31.82
N ALA A 18 -24.85 36.77 -31.43
CA ALA A 18 -23.98 37.60 -32.24
C ALA A 18 -23.10 36.71 -33.14
N ALA A 19 -23.17 36.99 -34.44
CA ALA A 19 -22.36 36.31 -35.45
C ALA A 19 -20.87 36.67 -35.32
N ALA A 20 -20.01 35.68 -35.41
CA ALA A 20 -18.56 35.83 -35.45
C ALA A 20 -18.09 36.20 -36.89
N PRO A 21 -17.08 37.05 -37.06
CA PRO A 21 -16.54 37.37 -38.39
C PRO A 21 -15.61 36.24 -38.87
N SER A 22 -15.83 35.86 -40.13
CA SER A 22 -14.98 34.92 -40.88
C SER A 22 -13.60 35.55 -41.16
N THR A 23 -12.56 35.00 -40.59
CA THR A 23 -11.18 35.31 -40.96
C THR A 23 -10.70 34.27 -41.96
N THR A 24 -10.40 34.76 -43.18
CA THR A 24 -9.79 34.06 -44.30
C THR A 24 -8.39 33.60 -43.87
N ALA A 25 -8.16 32.30 -43.84
CA ALA A 25 -6.83 31.72 -43.62
C ALA A 25 -6.03 31.75 -44.90
N THR A 26 -4.92 32.45 -44.89
CA THR A 26 -3.89 32.42 -45.94
C THR A 26 -3.04 31.15 -45.76
N GLU A 27 -3.05 30.33 -46.80
CA GLU A 27 -2.24 29.10 -46.88
C GLU A 27 -0.73 29.40 -46.86
N PRO A 28 0.10 28.79 -46.00
CA PRO A 28 1.54 28.90 -46.11
C PRO A 28 2.09 27.92 -47.17
N ARG A 29 2.76 28.46 -48.13
CA ARG A 29 3.53 27.81 -49.21
C ARG A 29 4.55 26.82 -48.63
N ALA A 30 4.46 25.55 -49.06
CA ALA A 30 5.38 24.48 -48.70
C ALA A 30 6.86 24.82 -49.03
N ALA A 31 7.71 24.79 -48.02
CA ALA A 31 9.15 24.83 -48.18
C ALA A 31 9.70 23.43 -48.50
N ALA A 32 10.60 23.32 -49.44
CA ALA A 32 11.23 22.07 -49.85
C ALA A 32 12.06 21.43 -48.71
N PRO A 33 12.16 20.08 -48.64
CA PRO A 33 12.90 19.41 -47.59
C PRO A 33 14.41 19.61 -47.72
N ALA A 34 15.03 20.12 -46.67
CA ALA A 34 16.48 20.16 -46.53
C ALA A 34 17.06 18.74 -46.38
N ARG A 35 18.04 18.38 -47.19
CA ARG A 35 18.79 17.13 -47.05
C ARG A 35 19.52 17.13 -45.71
N VAL A 36 19.14 16.23 -44.82
CA VAL A 36 19.85 15.91 -43.56
C VAL A 36 21.04 15.00 -43.91
N ALA A 37 22.25 15.44 -43.61
CA ALA A 37 23.45 14.61 -43.68
C ALA A 37 23.40 13.52 -42.59
N PRO A 38 23.96 12.31 -42.83
CA PRO A 38 23.93 11.27 -41.81
C PRO A 38 24.80 11.68 -40.62
N ALA A 39 24.16 11.81 -39.46
CA ALA A 39 24.81 12.00 -38.17
C ALA A 39 25.67 10.77 -37.85
N GLY A 40 26.96 10.99 -37.61
CA GLY A 40 27.88 9.93 -37.19
C GLY A 40 27.37 9.22 -35.95
N ALA A 41 27.50 7.90 -35.93
CA ALA A 41 27.10 7.04 -34.82
C ALA A 41 27.77 7.49 -33.51
N ALA A 42 27.03 8.15 -32.66
CA ALA A 42 27.46 8.44 -31.31
C ALA A 42 27.68 7.11 -30.58
N ARG A 43 28.91 6.86 -30.12
CA ARG A 43 29.18 5.74 -29.20
C ARG A 43 28.31 5.93 -27.95
N VAL A 44 27.32 5.08 -27.79
CA VAL A 44 26.55 4.98 -26.54
C VAL A 44 27.52 4.54 -25.44
N ALA A 45 27.75 5.41 -24.46
CA ALA A 45 28.49 5.03 -23.28
C ALA A 45 27.77 3.89 -22.58
N PRO A 46 28.49 2.88 -22.03
CA PRO A 46 27.85 1.82 -21.28
C PRO A 46 27.06 2.43 -20.10
N LEU A 47 25.81 2.00 -19.94
CA LEU A 47 24.98 2.37 -18.80
C LEU A 47 25.72 2.03 -17.50
N PRO A 48 25.70 2.91 -16.49
CA PRO A 48 26.22 2.56 -15.17
C PRO A 48 25.49 1.33 -14.65
N PRO A 49 26.15 0.44 -13.89
CA PRO A 49 25.49 -0.71 -13.30
C PRO A 49 24.31 -0.23 -12.44
N PRO A 50 23.20 -0.99 -12.41
CA PRO A 50 22.06 -0.61 -11.60
C PRO A 50 22.51 -0.48 -10.13
N PRO A 51 21.92 0.47 -9.36
CA PRO A 51 22.24 0.62 -7.96
C PRO A 51 21.99 -0.72 -7.25
N VAL A 52 22.97 -1.17 -6.47
CA VAL A 52 22.86 -2.37 -5.65
C VAL A 52 21.69 -2.15 -4.70
N SER A 53 20.67 -2.99 -4.77
CA SER A 53 19.51 -2.94 -3.90
C SER A 53 19.97 -2.97 -2.43
N PRO A 54 19.58 -1.99 -1.59
CA PRO A 54 19.91 -2.03 -0.16
C PRO A 54 19.13 -3.10 0.62
N TYR A 55 18.19 -3.78 -0.04
CA TYR A 55 17.51 -4.92 0.56
C TYR A 55 18.45 -6.12 0.50
N PRO A 56 18.69 -6.81 1.64
CA PRO A 56 19.36 -8.10 1.60
C PRO A 56 18.60 -8.93 0.56
N GLU A 57 19.33 -9.45 -0.43
CA GLU A 57 18.74 -10.48 -1.30
C GLU A 57 18.16 -11.51 -0.33
N ARG A 58 16.83 -11.52 -0.22
CA ARG A 58 16.14 -12.66 0.37
C ARG A 58 16.67 -13.81 -0.44
N GLY A 59 17.58 -14.57 0.16
CA GLY A 59 18.15 -15.73 -0.49
C GLY A 59 16.96 -16.44 -1.11
N VAL A 60 17.03 -16.68 -2.42
CA VAL A 60 15.98 -17.37 -3.17
C VAL A 60 15.79 -18.67 -2.39
N ALA A 61 14.79 -18.67 -1.52
CA ALA A 61 14.45 -19.81 -0.69
C ALA A 61 14.29 -20.96 -1.68
N GLY A 62 15.16 -21.94 -1.60
CA GLY A 62 15.57 -22.91 -2.58
C GLY A 62 14.55 -23.06 -3.70
N LEU A 63 14.98 -22.79 -4.94
CA LEU A 63 14.17 -23.05 -6.12
C LEU A 63 13.50 -24.39 -5.90
N SER A 64 12.16 -24.43 -5.83
CA SER A 64 11.42 -25.66 -5.65
C SER A 64 11.95 -26.64 -6.68
N THR A 65 12.43 -27.80 -6.25
CA THR A 65 12.86 -28.89 -7.13
C THR A 65 11.67 -29.55 -7.79
N ASP A 66 10.46 -29.14 -7.44
CA ASP A 66 9.23 -29.58 -8.06
C ASP A 66 9.18 -29.12 -9.53
N ASP A 67 8.61 -29.92 -10.38
CA ASP A 67 8.29 -29.49 -11.74
C ASP A 67 7.29 -28.29 -11.71
N PRO A 68 7.31 -27.43 -12.74
CA PRO A 68 6.50 -26.20 -12.75
C PRO A 68 5.00 -26.44 -12.53
N LEU A 69 4.46 -27.53 -13.03
CA LEU A 69 3.04 -27.88 -12.85
C LEU A 69 2.72 -28.22 -11.39
N THR A 70 3.56 -29.03 -10.76
CA THR A 70 3.42 -29.39 -9.34
C THR A 70 3.57 -28.17 -8.44
N ALA A 71 4.58 -27.32 -8.70
CA ALA A 71 4.78 -26.06 -7.97
C ALA A 71 3.57 -25.13 -8.13
N TYR A 72 3.03 -25.00 -9.34
CA TYR A 72 1.84 -24.19 -9.60
C TYR A 72 0.60 -24.69 -8.84
N ARG A 73 0.34 -26.01 -8.86
CA ARG A 73 -0.78 -26.62 -8.13
C ARG A 73 -0.68 -26.35 -6.64
N LYS A 74 0.50 -26.59 -6.04
CA LYS A 74 0.75 -26.32 -4.62
C LYS A 74 0.53 -24.84 -4.24
N ALA A 75 0.96 -23.91 -5.09
CA ALA A 75 0.82 -22.48 -4.84
C ALA A 75 -0.63 -21.97 -5.00
N ASN A 76 -1.49 -22.71 -5.71
CA ASN A 76 -2.87 -22.31 -6.03
C ASN A 76 -3.94 -23.24 -5.41
N VAL A 77 -3.67 -23.81 -4.25
CA VAL A 77 -4.66 -24.53 -3.43
C VAL A 77 -5.76 -23.59 -2.94
N TYR A 78 -5.38 -22.35 -2.65
CA TYR A 78 -6.27 -21.29 -2.18
C TYR A 78 -6.38 -20.16 -3.21
N PRO A 79 -7.50 -19.40 -3.22
CA PRO A 79 -7.64 -18.24 -4.12
C PRO A 79 -6.63 -17.13 -3.77
N PRO A 80 -6.24 -16.29 -4.75
CA PRO A 80 -5.31 -15.18 -4.50
C PRO A 80 -5.86 -14.12 -3.54
N THR A 81 -7.19 -14.10 -3.35
CA THR A 81 -7.90 -13.15 -2.49
C THR A 81 -8.16 -13.67 -1.07
N SER A 82 -7.86 -14.94 -0.78
CA SER A 82 -8.00 -15.50 0.57
C SER A 82 -6.97 -16.60 0.79
N ARG A 83 -6.12 -16.44 1.80
CA ARG A 83 -4.98 -17.33 2.06
C ARG A 83 -4.82 -17.60 3.55
N PRO A 84 -4.17 -18.71 3.91
CA PRO A 84 -3.78 -18.96 5.28
C PRO A 84 -2.98 -17.80 5.85
N LEU A 85 -3.24 -17.49 7.10
CA LEU A 85 -2.52 -16.49 7.89
C LEU A 85 -1.86 -17.17 9.08
N SER A 86 -0.55 -17.01 9.21
CA SER A 86 0.23 -17.56 10.32
C SER A 86 0.87 -16.45 11.17
N SER A 87 1.26 -16.80 12.39
CA SER A 87 1.77 -15.84 13.39
C SER A 87 3.13 -15.21 13.01
N ASP A 88 3.85 -15.76 12.04
CA ASP A 88 5.10 -15.23 11.50
C ASP A 88 4.91 -14.18 10.39
N GLN A 89 3.71 -14.05 9.82
CA GLN A 89 3.38 -13.07 8.79
C GLN A 89 3.09 -11.69 9.42
N LEU A 90 4.15 -11.09 10.00
CA LEU A 90 4.03 -9.83 10.75
C LEU A 90 3.60 -8.64 9.89
N ASP A 91 3.89 -8.65 8.59
CA ASP A 91 3.44 -7.65 7.61
C ASP A 91 1.92 -7.62 7.44
N LEU A 92 1.24 -8.75 7.58
CA LEU A 92 -0.21 -8.85 7.57
C LEU A 92 -0.84 -8.63 8.95
N LEU A 93 -0.18 -9.10 10.02
CA LEU A 93 -0.66 -8.98 11.40
C LEU A 93 -0.44 -7.58 11.98
N ARG A 94 0.55 -6.85 11.48
CA ARG A 94 0.91 -5.49 11.89
C ARG A 94 1.19 -4.62 10.67
N PRO A 95 0.20 -4.35 9.82
CA PRO A 95 0.40 -3.73 8.50
C PRO A 95 0.93 -2.30 8.54
N ASN A 96 0.80 -1.62 9.66
CA ASN A 96 1.37 -0.29 9.87
C ASN A 96 2.33 -0.30 11.05
N GLN A 97 3.30 -1.22 10.97
CA GLN A 97 4.29 -1.38 12.03
C GLN A 97 5.42 -0.36 11.93
N ARG A 98 6.25 -0.34 12.96
CA ARG A 98 7.48 0.45 13.05
C ARG A 98 8.30 0.34 11.76
N TYR A 99 8.66 1.50 11.21
CA TYR A 99 9.57 1.66 10.09
C TYR A 99 10.93 2.08 10.59
N GLU A 100 12.01 1.55 9.99
CA GLU A 100 13.36 1.82 10.44
C GLU A 100 14.37 1.93 9.29
N VAL A 101 15.35 2.81 9.48
CA VAL A 101 16.53 2.92 8.64
C VAL A 101 17.75 2.80 9.53
N MET A 102 18.66 1.92 9.14
CA MET A 102 19.88 1.61 9.88
C MET A 102 21.12 1.88 9.04
N ARG A 103 22.13 2.46 9.67
CA ARG A 103 23.50 2.49 9.16
C ARG A 103 24.36 1.55 10.00
N ALA A 104 24.99 0.58 9.38
CA ALA A 104 25.93 -0.33 10.05
C ALA A 104 27.28 0.35 10.34
N ALA A 105 28.04 -0.20 11.28
CA ALA A 105 29.36 0.34 11.71
C ALA A 105 30.53 -0.02 10.77
N ASP A 106 30.28 -0.63 9.62
CA ASP A 106 31.26 -1.13 8.65
C ASP A 106 31.89 -0.04 7.75
N HIS A 107 31.51 1.22 7.95
CA HIS A 107 32.04 2.37 7.19
C HIS A 107 33.40 2.88 7.69
N GLY A 108 34.09 2.14 8.59
CA GLY A 108 35.45 2.43 9.05
C GLY A 108 35.56 3.45 10.19
N ASP A 109 34.50 4.13 10.56
CA ASP A 109 34.43 5.09 11.67
C ASP A 109 33.86 4.49 12.97
N GLY A 110 33.41 3.23 12.92
CA GLY A 110 32.76 2.51 14.01
C GLY A 110 31.39 3.05 14.40
N VAL A 111 30.85 4.05 13.69
CA VAL A 111 29.56 4.66 13.99
C VAL A 111 28.43 3.91 13.30
N SER A 112 27.45 3.49 14.10
CA SER A 112 26.17 2.97 13.63
C SER A 112 25.03 3.82 14.15
N TYR A 113 23.90 3.84 13.43
CA TYR A 113 22.68 4.45 13.93
C TYR A 113 21.46 3.66 13.52
N LEU A 114 20.40 3.80 14.32
CA LEU A 114 19.07 3.31 14.05
C LEU A 114 18.09 4.49 14.16
N PHE A 115 17.50 4.88 13.04
CA PHE A 115 16.47 5.92 12.99
C PHE A 115 15.12 5.27 12.68
N THR A 116 14.13 5.48 13.56
CA THR A 116 12.86 4.74 13.48
C THR A 116 11.67 5.66 13.56
N ALA A 117 10.57 5.21 12.94
CA ALA A 117 9.22 5.72 13.13
C ALA A 117 8.31 4.62 13.69
N ASP A 118 7.34 4.99 14.53
CA ASP A 118 6.39 4.03 15.11
C ASP A 118 5.42 3.46 14.06
N ARG A 119 5.28 4.13 12.90
CA ARG A 119 4.44 3.71 11.79
C ARG A 119 4.92 4.30 10.45
N TYR A 120 4.50 3.67 9.35
CA TYR A 120 4.78 4.14 7.99
C TYR A 120 3.65 5.00 7.42
N PHE A 121 2.38 4.61 7.67
CA PHE A 121 1.21 5.38 7.25
C PHE A 121 0.70 6.22 8.41
N VAL A 122 0.54 7.52 8.18
CA VAL A 122 -0.01 8.48 9.13
C VAL A 122 -1.27 9.09 8.52
N ILE A 123 -2.39 9.08 9.24
CA ILE A 123 -3.68 9.46 8.70
C ILE A 123 -4.33 10.53 9.59
N GLY A 124 -4.75 11.63 8.97
CA GLY A 124 -5.47 12.69 9.65
C GLY A 124 -4.62 13.37 10.73
N ASP A 125 -5.12 13.36 11.95
CA ASP A 125 -4.50 14.04 13.11
C ASP A 125 -3.55 13.12 13.92
N GLU A 126 -3.21 11.95 13.38
CA GLU A 126 -2.28 11.03 14.05
C GLU A 126 -0.91 11.68 14.26
N ILE A 127 -0.31 11.34 15.39
CA ILE A 127 1.04 11.78 15.75
C ILE A 127 2.02 10.68 15.39
N LEU A 128 3.08 11.05 14.67
CA LEU A 128 4.21 10.20 14.36
C LEU A 128 5.26 10.33 15.46
N ALA A 129 5.64 9.21 16.07
CA ALA A 129 6.76 9.17 16.99
C ALA A 129 8.00 8.63 16.27
N SER A 130 9.14 9.31 16.46
CA SER A 130 10.42 8.89 15.87
C SER A 130 11.52 8.85 16.92
N THR A 131 12.48 7.92 16.74
CA THR A 131 13.64 7.78 17.63
C THR A 131 14.93 7.66 16.84
N LEU A 132 16.00 8.27 17.31
CA LEU A 132 17.35 8.09 16.79
C LEU A 132 18.26 7.57 17.89
N GLU A 133 18.81 6.38 17.67
CA GLU A 133 19.87 5.80 18.50
C GLU A 133 21.18 5.84 17.71
N VAL A 134 22.24 6.33 18.34
CA VAL A 134 23.59 6.36 17.75
C VAL A 134 24.54 5.60 18.64
N ARG A 135 25.39 4.78 18.04
CA ARG A 135 26.40 3.97 18.73
C ARG A 135 27.75 4.12 18.07
N ARG A 136 28.81 4.05 18.86
CA ARG A 136 30.19 3.89 18.36
C ARG A 136 30.78 2.61 18.92
N ASN A 137 31.21 1.71 18.05
CA ASN A 137 31.71 0.38 18.41
C ASN A 137 30.76 -0.43 19.32
N GLY A 138 29.45 -0.27 19.10
CA GLY A 138 28.39 -0.90 19.87
C GLY A 138 27.95 -0.17 21.14
N GLU A 139 28.70 0.81 21.64
CA GLU A 139 28.36 1.59 22.83
C GLU A 139 27.52 2.83 22.47
N PRO A 140 26.55 3.22 23.30
CA PRO A 140 25.74 4.43 23.08
C PRO A 140 26.63 5.66 22.92
N LEU A 141 26.37 6.48 21.90
CA LEU A 141 27.07 7.72 21.63
C LEU A 141 26.12 8.90 21.78
N ALA A 142 26.44 9.81 22.71
CA ALA A 142 25.75 11.08 22.78
C ALA A 142 26.15 11.96 21.61
N VAL A 143 25.16 12.41 20.81
CA VAL A 143 25.39 13.24 19.63
C VAL A 143 24.71 14.58 19.78
N ARG A 144 25.22 15.60 19.08
CA ARG A 144 24.61 16.92 18.99
C ARG A 144 23.86 17.04 17.66
N LEU A 145 22.55 17.22 17.73
CA LEU A 145 21.77 17.54 16.55
C LEU A 145 22.16 18.92 16.01
N THR A 146 22.48 18.96 14.72
CA THR A 146 22.76 20.20 14.00
C THR A 146 21.52 20.68 13.25
N GLN A 147 20.72 19.73 12.70
CA GLN A 147 19.47 20.01 12.02
C GLN A 147 18.53 18.82 12.16
N ALA A 148 17.22 19.09 12.32
CA ALA A 148 16.17 18.09 12.24
C ALA A 148 14.89 18.71 11.68
N TYR A 149 14.27 18.06 10.69
CA TYR A 149 13.08 18.58 10.02
C TYR A 149 12.27 17.50 9.35
N ALA A 150 10.98 17.79 9.16
CA ALA A 150 10.09 17.08 8.26
C ALA A 150 9.78 17.95 7.06
N GLU A 151 9.77 17.37 5.86
CA GLU A 151 9.46 18.08 4.62
C GLU A 151 8.65 17.19 3.66
N VAL A 152 7.90 17.82 2.76
CA VAL A 152 7.17 17.09 1.72
C VAL A 152 8.17 16.56 0.69
N VAL A 153 8.07 15.26 0.38
CA VAL A 153 8.88 14.61 -0.66
C VAL A 153 8.30 14.98 -2.02
N SER A 154 8.56 16.22 -2.46
CA SER A 154 8.19 16.68 -3.80
C SER A 154 9.21 17.72 -4.28
N PRO A 155 9.76 17.57 -5.49
CA PRO A 155 10.75 18.53 -6.02
C PRO A 155 10.19 19.94 -6.23
N ALA A 156 8.88 20.13 -6.18
CA ALA A 156 8.21 21.39 -6.54
C ALA A 156 7.78 22.25 -5.35
N ASP A 157 7.94 21.80 -4.10
CA ASP A 157 7.32 22.49 -2.95
C ASP A 157 8.22 22.61 -1.71
N ASP A 158 9.18 23.51 -1.76
CA ASP A 158 10.06 23.88 -0.62
C ASP A 158 9.31 24.54 0.56
N ARG A 159 8.00 24.77 0.45
CA ARG A 159 7.24 25.58 1.41
C ARG A 159 6.66 24.78 2.57
N HIS A 160 6.65 23.47 2.49
CA HIS A 160 6.11 22.59 3.52
C HIS A 160 7.24 21.90 4.29
N ARG A 161 7.97 22.69 5.07
CA ARG A 161 9.03 22.19 5.94
C ARG A 161 8.79 22.63 7.38
N VAL A 162 8.89 21.70 8.32
CA VAL A 162 8.71 21.93 9.76
C VAL A 162 9.94 21.43 10.50
N ALA A 163 10.48 22.26 11.41
CA ALA A 163 11.57 21.86 12.30
C ALA A 163 11.08 20.83 13.32
N LEU A 164 11.88 19.80 13.55
CA LEU A 164 11.62 18.76 14.54
C LEU A 164 12.45 19.02 15.80
N ALA A 165 11.80 18.92 16.97
CA ALA A 165 12.46 19.03 18.27
C ALA A 165 12.63 17.62 18.86
N PHE A 166 13.87 17.21 19.08
CA PHE A 166 14.21 15.96 19.74
C PHE A 166 14.58 16.17 21.19
N ALA A 167 14.03 15.35 22.07
CA ALA A 167 14.41 15.26 23.47
C ALA A 167 15.32 14.03 23.68
N SER A 168 16.36 14.17 24.50
CA SER A 168 17.23 13.06 24.83
C SER A 168 16.74 12.35 26.10
N SER A 169 16.63 11.04 26.06
CA SER A 169 16.33 10.19 27.20
C SER A 169 17.13 8.89 27.13
N GLY A 170 17.98 8.63 28.11
CA GLY A 170 18.76 7.39 28.17
C GLY A 170 19.70 7.15 26.98
N GLY A 171 20.17 8.20 26.31
CA GLY A 171 21.03 8.08 25.12
C GLY A 171 20.25 7.94 23.81
N VAL A 172 18.91 7.90 23.86
CA VAL A 172 18.02 7.88 22.71
C VAL A 172 17.44 9.27 22.50
N LEU A 173 17.47 9.75 21.27
CA LEU A 173 16.82 10.98 20.85
C LEU A 173 15.40 10.66 20.39
N MET A 174 14.40 11.32 20.96
CA MET A 174 12.98 11.07 20.68
C MET A 174 12.28 12.34 20.22
N ASN A 175 11.40 12.20 19.24
CA ASN A 175 10.55 13.26 18.71
C ASN A 175 9.12 12.77 18.53
N THR A 176 8.16 13.68 18.67
CA THR A 176 6.79 13.49 18.21
C THR A 176 6.41 14.62 17.26
N PHE A 177 5.80 14.28 16.14
CA PHE A 177 5.46 15.20 15.07
C PHE A 177 4.04 14.93 14.57
N ALA A 178 3.24 15.97 14.43
CA ALA A 178 1.92 15.89 13.81
C ALA A 178 2.03 16.34 12.33
N PRO A 179 1.97 15.44 11.33
CA PRO A 179 2.06 15.81 9.92
C PRO A 179 1.00 16.80 9.45
N ALA A 180 -0.13 16.90 10.16
CA ALA A 180 -1.16 17.91 9.92
C ALA A 180 -0.62 19.35 9.97
N GLN A 181 0.49 19.59 10.69
CA GLN A 181 1.17 20.91 10.76
C GLN A 181 1.74 21.36 9.40
N LEU A 182 1.96 20.43 8.46
CA LEU A 182 2.38 20.77 7.11
C LEU A 182 1.26 21.39 6.26
N GLY A 183 0.01 21.35 6.72
CA GLY A 183 -1.13 21.98 6.04
C GLY A 183 -1.48 21.38 4.68
N LEU A 184 -1.16 20.10 4.47
CA LEU A 184 -1.36 19.41 3.20
C LEU A 184 -2.83 19.12 2.96
N ALA A 185 -3.31 19.39 1.74
CA ALA A 185 -4.67 19.09 1.32
C ALA A 185 -4.81 17.69 0.69
N ARG A 186 -3.66 17.06 0.35
CA ARG A 186 -3.62 15.77 -0.37
C ARG A 186 -2.59 14.85 0.27
N GLN A 187 -2.75 13.57 0.00
CA GLN A 187 -1.75 12.56 0.34
C GLN A 187 -0.38 12.93 -0.24
N SER A 188 0.66 12.75 0.56
CA SER A 188 2.03 13.07 0.20
C SER A 188 3.01 12.18 0.96
N GLY A 189 4.17 11.95 0.36
CA GLY A 189 5.33 11.48 1.08
C GLY A 189 5.88 12.60 1.98
N ILE A 190 6.30 12.25 3.18
CA ILE A 190 6.96 13.17 4.12
C ILE A 190 8.31 12.56 4.49
N GLY A 191 9.39 13.26 4.13
CA GLY A 191 10.75 12.93 4.53
C GLY A 191 11.07 13.49 5.92
N LEU A 192 11.53 12.65 6.82
CA LEU A 192 12.12 13.05 8.08
C LEU A 192 13.63 12.98 7.96
N SER A 193 14.30 14.10 8.20
CA SER A 193 15.76 14.21 8.14
C SER A 193 16.31 14.69 9.47
N VAL A 194 17.41 14.05 9.90
CA VAL A 194 18.17 14.43 11.08
C VAL A 194 19.64 14.49 10.71
N GLU A 195 20.29 15.64 10.98
CA GLU A 195 21.73 15.78 10.89
C GLU A 195 22.31 15.90 12.28
N PHE A 196 23.39 15.20 12.55
CA PHE A 196 24.03 15.18 13.85
C PHE A 196 25.55 15.09 13.73
N ASP A 197 26.23 15.69 14.70
CA ASP A 197 27.67 15.66 14.86
C ASP A 197 28.01 14.51 15.83
N ASP A 198 28.81 13.56 15.36
CA ASP A 198 29.25 12.40 16.14
C ASP A 198 30.59 12.65 16.87
N GLY A 199 31.11 13.89 16.79
CA GLY A 199 32.39 14.31 17.35
C GLY A 199 33.58 14.13 16.39
N VAL A 200 33.37 13.55 15.20
CA VAL A 200 34.37 13.36 14.13
C VAL A 200 33.86 13.93 12.83
N ALA A 201 32.58 13.69 12.50
CA ALA A 201 31.95 14.13 11.26
C ALA A 201 30.46 14.45 11.48
N THR A 202 29.89 15.16 10.52
CA THR A 202 28.44 15.31 10.44
C THR A 202 27.83 14.11 9.70
N GLN A 203 26.90 13.44 10.38
CA GLN A 203 26.13 12.32 9.86
C GLN A 203 24.71 12.76 9.51
N ARG A 204 24.06 12.04 8.59
CA ARG A 204 22.65 12.27 8.22
C ARG A 204 21.88 10.95 8.27
N ALA A 205 20.73 10.97 8.94
CA ALA A 205 19.73 9.92 8.89
C ALA A 205 18.46 10.46 8.25
N HIS A 206 17.81 9.65 7.41
CA HIS A 206 16.61 10.04 6.67
C HIS A 206 15.73 8.85 6.41
N PHE A 207 14.41 9.04 6.49
CA PHE A 207 13.41 8.11 5.98
C PHE A 207 12.15 8.85 5.52
N ASP A 208 11.35 8.19 4.69
CA ASP A 208 10.08 8.69 4.20
C ASP A 208 8.91 7.92 4.83
N VAL A 209 7.83 8.64 5.17
CA VAL A 209 6.54 8.09 5.57
C VAL A 209 5.45 8.62 4.64
N GLN A 210 4.32 7.93 4.59
CA GLN A 210 3.16 8.38 3.83
C GLN A 210 2.14 9.04 4.75
N TYR A 211 1.68 10.23 4.38
CA TYR A 211 0.65 10.97 5.11
C TYR A 211 -0.60 11.19 4.27
N THR A 212 -1.76 10.82 4.81
CA THR A 212 -3.08 11.10 4.25
C THR A 212 -3.80 12.12 5.15
N PRO A 213 -3.97 13.39 4.73
CA PRO A 213 -4.68 14.40 5.52
C PRO A 213 -6.18 14.08 5.63
N LEU A 214 -6.86 14.63 6.63
CA LEU A 214 -8.30 14.40 6.86
C LEU A 214 -9.15 14.67 5.60
N ALA A 215 -8.83 15.74 4.88
CA ALA A 215 -9.54 16.12 3.64
C ALA A 215 -9.24 15.16 2.46
N GLY A 216 -8.15 14.40 2.53
CA GLY A 216 -7.72 13.45 1.51
C GLY A 216 -8.16 12.01 1.77
N ILE A 217 -8.92 11.74 2.84
CA ILE A 217 -9.40 10.40 3.16
C ILE A 217 -10.42 9.97 2.11
N PRO A 218 -10.15 8.88 1.33
CA PRO A 218 -10.98 8.51 0.20
C PRO A 218 -12.26 7.79 0.59
N ALA A 219 -12.28 7.08 1.71
CA ALA A 219 -13.43 6.36 2.25
C ALA A 219 -13.25 6.02 3.74
N ARG A 220 -14.33 5.60 4.41
CA ARG A 220 -14.33 5.19 5.81
C ARG A 220 -15.17 3.93 6.00
N PHE A 221 -14.79 3.08 6.93
CA PHE A 221 -15.64 2.00 7.42
C PHE A 221 -16.74 2.58 8.30
N THR A 222 -18.00 2.16 8.05
CA THR A 222 -19.15 2.70 8.80
C THR A 222 -19.32 2.02 10.16
N GLY A 223 -18.73 0.82 10.34
CA GLY A 223 -18.93 -0.02 11.50
C GLY A 223 -20.16 -0.95 11.39
N ALA A 224 -20.87 -0.94 10.26
CA ALA A 224 -21.91 -1.93 9.99
C ALA A 224 -21.30 -3.17 9.34
N PHE A 225 -21.61 -4.34 9.93
CA PHE A 225 -21.10 -5.64 9.50
C PHE A 225 -22.24 -6.64 9.40
N GLY A 226 -22.04 -7.63 8.54
CA GLY A 226 -22.84 -8.84 8.44
C GLY A 226 -21.95 -10.04 8.14
N ASP A 227 -22.43 -11.24 8.42
CA ASP A 227 -21.72 -12.47 8.09
C ASP A 227 -22.67 -13.55 7.60
N SER A 228 -22.18 -14.37 6.68
CA SER A 228 -22.87 -15.54 6.11
C SER A 228 -21.88 -16.62 5.71
N VAL A 229 -22.39 -17.82 5.49
CA VAL A 229 -21.63 -18.87 4.78
C VAL A 229 -22.21 -18.98 3.36
N GLU A 230 -21.36 -18.77 2.36
CA GLU A 230 -21.72 -18.81 0.96
C GLU A 230 -20.77 -19.73 0.20
N ALA A 231 -21.31 -20.65 -0.58
CA ALA A 231 -20.53 -21.66 -1.31
C ALA A 231 -19.45 -22.34 -0.44
N GLY A 232 -19.77 -22.58 0.86
CA GLY A 232 -18.86 -23.21 1.80
C GLY A 232 -17.69 -22.31 2.28
N SER A 233 -17.76 -21.00 2.08
CA SER A 233 -16.79 -20.01 2.58
C SER A 233 -17.46 -19.03 3.53
N LEU A 234 -16.72 -18.51 4.51
CA LEU A 234 -17.21 -17.44 5.37
C LEU A 234 -17.13 -16.11 4.59
N VAL A 235 -18.24 -15.43 4.44
CA VAL A 235 -18.31 -14.10 3.84
C VAL A 235 -18.63 -13.08 4.93
N VAL A 236 -17.78 -12.09 5.08
CA VAL A 236 -18.00 -10.96 5.98
C VAL A 236 -18.25 -9.71 5.15
N HIS A 237 -19.45 -9.17 5.32
CA HIS A 237 -19.92 -7.96 4.69
C HIS A 237 -19.52 -6.75 5.52
N VAL A 238 -18.83 -5.81 4.90
CA VAL A 238 -18.32 -4.59 5.56
C VAL A 238 -18.86 -3.38 4.83
N ALA A 239 -19.64 -2.56 5.52
CA ALA A 239 -20.15 -1.33 4.92
C ALA A 239 -19.08 -0.24 4.90
N VAL A 240 -18.86 0.34 3.71
CA VAL A 240 -17.86 1.37 3.41
C VAL A 240 -18.55 2.59 2.82
N ASP A 241 -18.29 3.76 3.40
CA ASP A 241 -18.74 5.05 2.88
C ASP A 241 -17.63 5.70 2.06
N VAL A 242 -17.84 5.75 0.74
CA VAL A 242 -16.86 6.20 -0.27
C VAL A 242 -17.10 7.67 -0.58
N THR A 243 -16.07 8.50 -0.36
CA THR A 243 -16.07 9.93 -0.72
C THR A 243 -15.45 10.14 -2.10
N SER A 244 -14.38 9.42 -2.41
CA SER A 244 -13.65 9.56 -3.67
C SER A 244 -13.81 8.29 -4.52
N PRO A 245 -14.48 8.35 -5.68
CA PRO A 245 -14.66 7.18 -6.55
C PRO A 245 -13.33 6.63 -7.06
N GLY A 246 -13.28 5.32 -7.36
CA GLY A 246 -12.14 4.66 -7.99
C GLY A 246 -11.92 3.23 -7.52
N PRO A 247 -10.79 2.62 -7.91
CA PRO A 247 -10.42 1.27 -7.52
C PRO A 247 -9.97 1.21 -6.06
N TYR A 248 -10.63 0.34 -5.30
CA TYR A 248 -10.36 0.10 -3.88
C TYR A 248 -9.81 -1.29 -3.64
N VAL A 249 -8.97 -1.37 -2.62
CA VAL A 249 -8.52 -2.63 -2.01
C VAL A 249 -8.86 -2.55 -0.53
N ILE A 250 -9.52 -3.59 -0.01
CA ILE A 250 -9.86 -3.72 1.41
C ILE A 250 -9.37 -5.07 1.88
N ASP A 251 -8.59 -5.09 2.94
CA ASP A 251 -7.99 -6.27 3.54
C ASP A 251 -8.47 -6.46 4.97
N ALA A 252 -8.62 -7.72 5.39
CA ALA A 252 -8.84 -8.06 6.78
C ALA A 252 -8.21 -9.41 7.13
N ASN A 253 -7.96 -9.60 8.42
CA ASN A 253 -7.49 -10.84 9.00
C ASN A 253 -8.61 -11.51 9.80
N LEU A 254 -8.71 -12.83 9.71
CA LEU A 254 -9.62 -13.68 10.45
C LEU A 254 -8.86 -14.38 11.58
N PHE A 255 -9.43 -14.34 12.78
CA PHE A 255 -8.94 -15.05 13.95
C PHE A 255 -10.01 -15.99 14.47
N ASP A 256 -9.59 -17.09 15.07
CA ASP A 256 -10.50 -18.04 15.72
C ASP A 256 -10.89 -17.60 17.14
N ALA A 257 -11.70 -18.41 17.81
CA ALA A 257 -12.15 -18.17 19.19
C ALA A 257 -11.00 -18.15 20.23
N ALA A 258 -9.80 -18.62 19.88
CA ALA A 258 -8.60 -18.60 20.72
C ALA A 258 -7.61 -17.50 20.29
N ASP A 259 -8.05 -16.50 19.51
CA ASP A 259 -7.23 -15.41 18.97
C ASP A 259 -6.06 -15.89 18.07
N GLN A 260 -6.16 -17.11 17.50
CA GLN A 260 -5.14 -17.58 16.57
C GLN A 260 -5.44 -17.05 15.15
N PRO A 261 -4.43 -16.58 14.42
CA PRO A 261 -4.62 -16.15 13.04
C PRO A 261 -4.98 -17.35 12.15
N VAL A 262 -6.03 -17.20 11.35
CA VAL A 262 -6.58 -18.26 10.48
C VAL A 262 -6.39 -17.92 9.02
N ALA A 263 -6.89 -16.76 8.59
CA ALA A 263 -6.93 -16.38 7.19
C ALA A 263 -6.78 -14.88 7.01
N TRP A 264 -6.21 -14.50 5.87
CA TRP A 264 -6.27 -13.16 5.31
C TRP A 264 -7.23 -13.16 4.13
N SER A 265 -8.00 -12.08 3.99
CA SER A 265 -8.89 -11.87 2.85
C SER A 265 -8.74 -10.48 2.25
N ARG A 266 -8.97 -10.38 0.93
CA ARG A 266 -8.89 -9.15 0.13
C ARG A 266 -10.10 -8.98 -0.77
N PHE A 267 -10.76 -7.86 -0.63
CA PHE A 267 -11.76 -7.35 -1.56
C PHE A 267 -11.11 -6.33 -2.52
N LYS A 268 -11.51 -6.37 -3.81
CA LYS A 268 -11.10 -5.39 -4.83
C LYS A 268 -12.30 -5.05 -5.69
N ALA A 269 -12.58 -3.75 -5.84
CA ALA A 269 -13.61 -3.26 -6.77
C ALA A 269 -13.38 -1.79 -7.11
N ASP A 270 -13.94 -1.36 -8.25
CA ASP A 270 -14.18 0.05 -8.53
C ASP A 270 -15.45 0.47 -7.79
N LEU A 271 -15.33 1.44 -6.87
CA LEU A 271 -16.43 1.93 -6.07
C LEU A 271 -16.79 3.37 -6.48
N ALA A 272 -18.06 3.64 -6.68
CA ALA A 272 -18.60 4.99 -6.85
C ALA A 272 -18.67 5.71 -5.48
N ALA A 273 -18.95 7.01 -5.47
CA ALA A 273 -19.25 7.71 -4.22
C ALA A 273 -20.56 7.18 -3.60
N GLY A 274 -20.61 7.10 -2.27
CA GLY A 274 -21.75 6.57 -1.50
C GLY A 274 -21.38 5.35 -0.68
N THR A 275 -22.40 4.74 -0.07
CA THR A 275 -22.22 3.55 0.79
C THR A 275 -22.24 2.28 -0.05
N HIS A 276 -21.23 1.42 0.17
CA HIS A 276 -21.05 0.15 -0.51
C HIS A 276 -20.86 -0.98 0.50
N ASP A 277 -21.18 -2.20 0.04
CA ASP A 277 -20.91 -3.42 0.77
C ASP A 277 -19.66 -4.11 0.19
N ALA A 278 -18.62 -4.24 1.00
CA ALA A 278 -17.40 -4.95 0.65
C ALA A 278 -17.45 -6.36 1.22
N ALA A 279 -17.63 -7.37 0.37
CA ALA A 279 -17.66 -8.77 0.75
C ALA A 279 -16.24 -9.34 0.87
N LEU A 280 -15.78 -9.56 2.09
CA LEU A 280 -14.52 -10.23 2.40
C LEU A 280 -14.76 -11.73 2.49
N VAL A 281 -14.26 -12.49 1.54
CA VAL A 281 -14.42 -13.94 1.46
C VAL A 281 -13.23 -14.62 2.12
N PHE A 282 -13.47 -15.31 3.23
CA PHE A 282 -12.51 -16.20 3.86
C PHE A 282 -12.79 -17.62 3.37
N PHE A 283 -11.92 -18.11 2.51
CA PHE A 283 -12.13 -19.36 1.77
C PHE A 283 -12.25 -20.56 2.72
N GLY A 284 -13.30 -21.39 2.54
CA GLY A 284 -13.66 -22.46 3.46
C GLY A 284 -12.53 -23.43 3.74
N LYS A 285 -11.79 -23.86 2.70
CA LYS A 285 -10.64 -24.77 2.85
C LYS A 285 -9.57 -24.20 3.78
N VAL A 286 -9.33 -22.86 3.82
CA VAL A 286 -8.36 -22.27 4.75
C VAL A 286 -8.82 -22.50 6.20
N ILE A 287 -10.11 -22.35 6.47
CA ILE A 287 -10.70 -22.54 7.81
C ILE A 287 -10.61 -24.02 8.21
N VAL A 288 -10.94 -24.93 7.28
CA VAL A 288 -10.87 -26.39 7.52
C VAL A 288 -9.45 -26.84 7.76
N ASP A 289 -8.49 -26.44 6.90
CA ASP A 289 -7.08 -26.82 7.00
C ASP A 289 -6.41 -26.30 8.28
N ALA A 290 -6.85 -25.12 8.76
CA ALA A 290 -6.42 -24.56 10.04
C ALA A 290 -7.05 -25.26 11.25
N ASN A 291 -8.04 -26.16 11.04
CA ASN A 291 -8.88 -26.73 12.10
C ASN A 291 -9.45 -25.65 13.04
N ALA A 292 -9.84 -24.52 12.47
CA ALA A 292 -10.24 -23.34 13.22
C ALA A 292 -11.72 -23.39 13.62
N HIS A 293 -12.03 -22.89 14.80
CA HIS A 293 -13.37 -22.93 15.37
C HIS A 293 -13.88 -21.52 15.67
N GLY A 294 -15.12 -21.25 15.28
CA GLY A 294 -15.83 -20.01 15.60
C GLY A 294 -16.36 -19.94 17.03
N PRO A 295 -16.90 -18.79 17.46
CA PRO A 295 -17.08 -17.61 16.63
C PRO A 295 -15.74 -17.00 16.20
N PHE A 296 -15.68 -16.55 14.96
CA PHE A 296 -14.48 -15.89 14.42
C PHE A 296 -14.54 -14.38 14.69
N HIS A 297 -13.39 -13.74 14.74
CA HIS A 297 -13.36 -12.28 14.74
C HIS A 297 -12.46 -11.71 13.64
N ILE A 298 -12.84 -10.53 13.16
CA ILE A 298 -12.12 -9.78 12.13
C ILE A 298 -11.22 -8.76 12.81
N GLY A 299 -9.95 -8.80 12.48
CA GLY A 299 -8.96 -7.81 12.91
C GLY A 299 -8.24 -7.17 11.75
N GLN A 300 -7.50 -6.10 12.03
CA GLN A 300 -6.68 -5.33 11.07
C GLN A 300 -7.43 -5.00 9.76
N LEU A 301 -8.72 -4.65 9.87
CA LEU A 301 -9.51 -4.19 8.72
C LEU A 301 -8.96 -2.85 8.25
N ARG A 302 -8.48 -2.81 7.03
CA ARG A 302 -7.81 -1.68 6.40
C ARG A 302 -8.18 -1.58 4.94
N GLY A 303 -8.02 -0.40 4.36
CA GLY A 303 -8.30 -0.20 2.95
C GLY A 303 -7.52 0.97 2.36
N ALA A 304 -7.43 0.97 1.06
CA ALA A 304 -6.84 2.06 0.29
C ALA A 304 -7.53 2.20 -1.07
N ARG A 305 -7.53 3.42 -1.61
CA ARG A 305 -7.89 3.70 -2.99
C ARG A 305 -6.61 3.80 -3.83
N PHE A 306 -6.59 3.17 -4.99
CA PHE A 306 -5.53 3.37 -5.96
C PHE A 306 -5.80 4.64 -6.79
N ALA A 307 -4.83 5.55 -6.83
CA ALA A 307 -4.90 6.83 -7.52
C ALA A 307 -3.81 6.90 -8.60
N ALA A 308 -4.07 6.27 -9.75
CA ALA A 308 -3.12 6.19 -10.85
C ALA A 308 -2.51 7.55 -11.23
N GLY A 309 -1.20 7.58 -11.49
CA GLY A 309 -0.47 8.78 -11.87
C GLY A 309 -0.16 9.74 -10.73
N ARG A 310 -0.31 9.31 -9.48
CA ARG A 310 0.12 10.03 -8.27
C ARG A 310 1.29 9.31 -7.60
N ASP A 311 2.04 10.03 -6.82
CA ASP A 311 3.06 9.51 -5.92
C ASP A 311 2.83 10.15 -4.54
N PRO A 312 2.53 9.36 -3.51
CA PRO A 312 2.18 7.93 -3.54
C PRO A 312 0.85 7.66 -4.27
N ASP A 313 0.73 6.47 -4.86
CA ASP A 313 -0.42 6.04 -5.65
C ASP A 313 -1.54 5.37 -4.84
N LEU A 314 -1.30 5.10 -3.54
CA LEU A 314 -2.26 4.51 -2.61
C LEU A 314 -2.73 5.54 -1.58
N GLU A 315 -3.99 5.95 -1.67
CA GLU A 315 -4.65 6.81 -0.68
C GLU A 315 -5.26 5.96 0.44
N GLN A 316 -4.68 6.05 1.64
CA GLN A 316 -5.06 5.21 2.77
C GLN A 316 -6.41 5.60 3.36
N MET A 317 -7.22 4.60 3.69
CA MET A 317 -8.39 4.73 4.57
C MET A 317 -7.95 4.61 6.03
N PRO A 318 -8.62 5.30 6.97
CA PRO A 318 -8.43 5.01 8.37
C PRO A 318 -8.74 3.53 8.65
N PRO A 319 -7.85 2.79 9.31
CA PRO A 319 -8.14 1.41 9.69
C PRO A 319 -9.34 1.39 10.65
N PHE A 320 -10.12 0.32 10.63
CA PHE A 320 -11.20 0.14 11.57
C PHE A 320 -10.62 -0.15 12.96
N ALA A 321 -10.90 0.72 13.92
CA ALA A 321 -10.35 0.63 15.27
C ALA A 321 -11.01 -0.45 16.14
N GLY A 322 -12.15 -1.00 15.69
CA GLY A 322 -12.90 -2.06 16.40
C GLY A 322 -12.55 -3.46 15.89
N SER A 323 -13.29 -4.42 16.39
CA SER A 323 -13.34 -5.78 15.87
C SER A 323 -14.80 -6.16 15.63
N PHE A 324 -15.03 -7.10 14.72
CA PHE A 324 -16.33 -7.70 14.51
C PHE A 324 -16.23 -9.19 14.79
N THR A 325 -17.17 -9.70 15.58
CA THR A 325 -17.27 -11.14 15.90
C THR A 325 -18.45 -11.75 15.12
N THR A 326 -18.19 -12.81 14.37
CA THR A 326 -19.20 -13.52 13.59
C THR A 326 -20.14 -14.32 14.50
N ARG A 327 -21.23 -14.80 13.92
CA ARG A 327 -22.00 -15.89 14.51
C ARG A 327 -21.11 -17.13 14.66
N ALA A 328 -21.49 -18.01 15.55
CA ALA A 328 -20.87 -19.33 15.65
C ALA A 328 -21.32 -20.18 14.46
N TYR A 329 -20.37 -20.72 13.72
CA TYR A 329 -20.59 -21.66 12.63
C TYR A 329 -19.95 -23.01 12.99
N ALA A 330 -20.62 -24.09 12.66
CA ALA A 330 -20.04 -25.41 12.75
C ALA A 330 -18.99 -25.62 11.67
N THR A 331 -17.95 -26.39 11.94
CA THR A 331 -16.82 -26.59 11.01
C THR A 331 -17.26 -27.25 9.69
N ASP A 332 -18.28 -28.09 9.72
CA ASP A 332 -18.88 -28.76 8.56
C ASP A 332 -19.69 -27.80 7.65
N ALA A 333 -19.92 -26.56 8.07
CA ALA A 333 -20.46 -25.50 7.21
C ALA A 333 -19.47 -25.06 6.13
N PHE A 334 -18.18 -25.34 6.31
CA PHE A 334 -17.12 -24.91 5.40
C PHE A 334 -16.68 -26.04 4.47
N SER A 335 -16.37 -25.66 3.21
CA SER A 335 -15.90 -26.61 2.18
C SER A 335 -14.39 -26.83 2.31
N ASP A 336 -13.97 -28.09 2.20
CA ASP A 336 -12.56 -28.49 2.09
C ASP A 336 -12.06 -28.56 0.64
N ALA A 337 -12.92 -28.24 -0.35
CA ALA A 337 -12.57 -28.26 -1.76
C ALA A 337 -11.48 -27.23 -2.07
N GLU A 338 -10.49 -27.62 -2.87
CA GLU A 338 -9.48 -26.68 -3.38
C GLU A 338 -10.10 -25.60 -4.26
N TYR A 339 -9.44 -24.44 -4.27
CA TYR A 339 -9.79 -23.36 -5.20
C TYR A 339 -9.70 -23.85 -6.64
N ASP A 340 -10.75 -23.58 -7.40
CA ASP A 340 -10.82 -23.83 -8.82
C ASP A 340 -11.30 -22.60 -9.60
N SER A 341 -10.74 -22.39 -10.80
CA SER A 341 -11.13 -21.33 -11.71
C SER A 341 -10.70 -21.66 -13.14
N ALA A 342 -11.38 -21.06 -14.11
CA ALA A 342 -11.03 -21.22 -15.51
C ALA A 342 -9.57 -20.81 -15.81
N ASP A 343 -9.04 -19.80 -15.10
CA ASP A 343 -7.64 -19.36 -15.24
C ASP A 343 -6.67 -20.39 -14.67
N LYS A 344 -6.99 -20.97 -13.50
CA LYS A 344 -6.20 -22.06 -12.92
C LYS A 344 -6.15 -23.26 -13.85
N GLN A 345 -7.27 -23.66 -14.42
CA GLN A 345 -7.34 -24.80 -15.34
C GLN A 345 -6.56 -24.54 -16.62
N ARG A 346 -6.70 -23.36 -17.24
CA ARG A 346 -5.89 -22.97 -18.41
C ARG A 346 -4.38 -23.03 -18.13
N MET A 347 -3.95 -22.55 -16.97
CA MET A 347 -2.53 -22.58 -16.61
C MET A 347 -2.03 -24.00 -16.36
N ILE A 348 -2.84 -24.86 -15.74
CA ILE A 348 -2.54 -26.28 -15.55
C ILE A 348 -2.39 -26.99 -16.91
N GLU A 349 -3.28 -26.73 -17.86
CA GLU A 349 -3.19 -27.29 -19.22
C GLU A 349 -1.91 -26.81 -19.94
N LEU A 350 -1.61 -25.50 -19.88
CA LEU A 350 -0.43 -24.92 -20.50
C LEU A 350 0.86 -25.56 -19.96
N LEU A 351 1.01 -25.62 -18.63
CA LEU A 351 2.19 -26.21 -17.99
C LEU A 351 2.28 -27.72 -18.22
N GLY A 352 1.14 -28.41 -18.34
CA GLY A 352 1.09 -29.83 -18.65
C GLY A 352 1.57 -30.15 -20.08
N HIS A 353 1.24 -29.32 -21.06
CA HIS A 353 1.71 -29.46 -22.44
C HIS A 353 3.22 -29.25 -22.56
N ASP A 354 3.77 -28.24 -21.90
CA ASP A 354 5.23 -27.97 -21.89
C ASP A 354 6.02 -29.14 -21.30
N HIS A 355 5.47 -29.82 -20.30
CA HIS A 355 6.10 -30.97 -19.67
C HIS A 355 6.18 -32.18 -20.62
N THR A 356 5.15 -32.44 -21.43
CA THR A 356 5.13 -33.53 -22.40
C THR A 356 6.09 -33.32 -23.56
N HIS A 357 6.29 -32.07 -24.00
CA HIS A 357 7.23 -31.72 -25.07
C HIS A 357 8.70 -31.79 -24.63
N ARG A 358 9.03 -31.45 -23.36
CA ARG A 358 10.40 -31.59 -22.84
C ARG A 358 10.78 -33.02 -22.49
N GLY A 359 9.81 -33.86 -22.07
CA GLY A 359 10.05 -35.28 -21.77
C GLY A 359 10.19 -36.16 -23.00
N GLY A 360 9.70 -35.74 -24.18
CA GLY A 360 9.78 -36.48 -25.44
C GLY A 360 11.11 -36.28 -26.20
N ALA A 361 11.85 -35.21 -25.95
CA ALA A 361 13.10 -34.92 -26.67
C ALA A 361 14.35 -35.65 -26.12
N GLY A 362 14.22 -36.38 -25.01
CA GLY A 362 15.34 -37.08 -24.34
C GLY A 362 15.41 -38.60 -24.59
N ARG A 363 14.60 -39.16 -25.48
CA ARG A 363 14.65 -40.61 -25.82
C ARG A 363 14.85 -40.84 -27.33
N GLY A 364 15.97 -40.39 -27.82
CA GLY A 364 16.38 -40.61 -29.20
C GLY A 364 17.89 -40.46 -29.35
N GLU A 365 18.63 -41.34 -28.71
CA GLU A 365 19.99 -41.75 -29.11
C GLU A 365 20.28 -43.13 -28.52
#